data_c9ab14f252a2b0b5bbe3744106a14eb6
#
_entry.id   c9ab14f252a2b0b5bbe3744106a14eb6
#
_cell.length_a   1.000
_cell.length_b   1.000
_cell.length_c   1.000
_cell.angle_alpha   90.00
_cell.angle_beta   90.00
_cell.angle_gamma   90.00
#
_symmetry.space_group_name_H-M   'P 1'
#
loop_
_entity.id
_entity.type
_entity.pdbx_description
1 polymer ?
#
loop_
_entity_poly.entity_id
_entity_poly.type
_entity_poly.pdbx_seq_one_letter_code
_entity_poly.pdbx_strand_id
1 'polypeptide(L)'
;MKRRDFIKGSLAAGIGLQGSSWTQATAHTCVPAATAATVQPAPATRQPHIILIMTDQLRGDALHCMGNEAVISPHIDQLAQEGTLFTSGYTSAPSSTPARAGLLTGMSPWHHGMLGYGRVAQKYPYEMPQMLRDLGYYTFGIGKMHWFPQKSLHGFHATLVDESGRVESPDFISDYRAWFQLHAPGQDPDKTGVGWNDHGAKVYQLDEKLHPTTWTGQTACELIRHYDNNQPLFLKVSFARPHSPYDPPQRYVDLYKDAPIPKPWVGDWCGRYAERKEPDQVAKDAAFANLGDDYAIRSRRYYYANVTFIDDQVGEIVQALKEKGMYDNALICFTADHGDMLGDHYHWRKTYAYEGSTKIPYIVKWPLSLSKQIQTGTRVDQPVELRDFLPTFLQVAGGEVPADMDGQSLLHLVTGKQQEWRKYIDMEHATCYSPDNYWCALTDGKIKYIWFMHTGEEQLFDLVKDPGEERNVAQAKPYQKQLAEMRQAMVRHLSERGDGFVKDGQLVKREQTLLYSPHYPKSGS
;
A
#
# COMPACT_ATOMS: atom_id res chain seq x y z
N MET A 1 14.80 18.39 -24.78
CA MET A 1 13.51 17.71 -25.07
C MET A 1 12.45 18.26 -24.14
N LYS A 2 11.28 18.63 -24.64
CA LYS A 2 10.20 19.10 -23.75
C LYS A 2 9.64 17.90 -22.97
N ARG A 3 9.21 18.09 -21.70
CA ARG A 3 8.64 17.06 -20.82
C ARG A 3 7.56 16.20 -21.51
N ARG A 4 6.72 16.84 -22.37
CA ARG A 4 5.72 16.15 -23.19
C ARG A 4 6.30 15.08 -24.12
N ASP A 5 7.45 15.35 -24.69
CA ASP A 5 8.05 14.46 -25.71
C ASP A 5 8.67 13.20 -25.07
N PHE A 6 9.17 13.33 -23.83
CA PHE A 6 9.68 12.18 -23.05
C PHE A 6 8.55 11.22 -22.65
N ILE A 7 7.45 11.75 -22.10
CA ILE A 7 6.30 10.93 -21.72
C ILE A 7 5.65 10.28 -22.95
N LYS A 8 5.52 11.04 -24.06
CA LYS A 8 5.03 10.49 -25.33
C LYS A 8 5.94 9.39 -25.89
N GLY A 9 7.24 9.54 -25.81
CA GLY A 9 8.21 8.51 -26.22
C GLY A 9 8.10 7.23 -25.39
N SER A 10 7.95 7.38 -24.06
CA SER A 10 7.79 6.24 -23.14
C SER A 10 6.44 5.54 -23.29
N LEU A 11 5.36 6.30 -23.56
CA LEU A 11 4.04 5.77 -23.84
C LEU A 11 3.94 5.08 -25.21
N ALA A 12 4.63 5.62 -26.23
CA ALA A 12 4.65 5.02 -27.57
C ALA A 12 5.40 3.68 -27.61
N ALA A 13 6.40 3.49 -26.73
CA ALA A 13 7.09 2.21 -26.59
C ALA A 13 6.21 1.11 -25.93
N GLY A 14 5.18 1.53 -25.16
CA GLY A 14 4.22 0.62 -24.51
C GLY A 14 2.91 0.41 -25.29
N ILE A 15 2.59 1.29 -26.22
CA ILE A 15 1.37 1.24 -27.03
C ILE A 15 1.78 0.98 -28.48
N GLY A 16 1.70 -0.27 -28.93
CA GLY A 16 2.01 -0.66 -30.30
C GLY A 16 1.13 0.08 -31.31
N LEU A 17 1.68 1.09 -31.99
CA LEU A 17 1.03 1.78 -33.10
C LEU A 17 1.10 0.91 -34.35
N GLN A 18 0.00 0.26 -34.71
CA GLN A 18 -0.20 -0.22 -36.07
C GLN A 18 -0.66 0.96 -36.93
N GLY A 19 0.26 1.46 -37.75
CA GLY A 19 -0.02 2.49 -38.73
C GLY A 19 -0.82 1.95 -39.92
N SER A 20 -2.00 2.48 -40.14
CA SER A 20 -2.74 2.32 -41.40
C SER A 20 -2.65 3.62 -42.21
N SER A 21 -2.21 3.45 -43.44
CA SER A 21 -2.02 4.49 -44.47
C SER A 21 -3.33 5.21 -44.83
N TRP A 22 -3.28 6.54 -44.89
CA TRP A 22 -4.38 7.38 -45.39
C TRP A 22 -4.29 7.49 -46.91
N THR A 23 -5.31 7.00 -47.61
CA THR A 23 -5.59 7.37 -48.97
C THR A 23 -6.73 8.41 -49.01
N GLN A 24 -6.50 9.49 -49.72
CA GLN A 24 -7.49 10.52 -49.97
C GLN A 24 -8.67 9.97 -50.80
N ALA A 25 -9.90 10.21 -50.36
CA ALA A 25 -11.09 10.03 -51.19
C ALA A 25 -11.91 11.32 -51.23
N THR A 26 -12.28 11.65 -52.45
CA THR A 26 -13.01 12.86 -52.90
C THR A 26 -14.47 12.89 -52.45
N ALA A 27 -14.96 14.07 -52.14
CA ALA A 27 -16.33 14.35 -51.75
C ALA A 27 -17.35 14.10 -52.86
N HIS A 28 -18.41 13.37 -52.56
CA HIS A 28 -19.68 13.42 -53.27
C HIS A 28 -20.81 13.74 -52.32
N THR A 29 -21.54 14.79 -52.64
CA THR A 29 -22.77 15.25 -51.98
C THR A 29 -23.94 14.30 -52.27
N CYS A 30 -24.63 13.81 -51.24
CA CYS A 30 -25.93 13.16 -51.34
C CYS A 30 -26.93 13.71 -50.32
N VAL A 31 -28.15 13.90 -50.78
CA VAL A 31 -29.36 14.45 -50.13
C VAL A 31 -29.92 13.47 -49.10
N PRO A 32 -30.52 13.92 -47.97
CA PRO A 32 -30.88 13.03 -46.86
C PRO A 32 -32.18 12.28 -47.10
N ALA A 33 -32.19 10.97 -46.95
CA ALA A 33 -33.36 10.15 -46.76
C ALA A 33 -33.74 10.08 -45.25
N ALA A 34 -35.02 10.19 -44.95
CA ALA A 34 -35.57 10.13 -43.60
C ALA A 34 -35.18 8.81 -42.89
N THR A 35 -34.47 8.93 -41.79
CA THR A 35 -34.02 7.81 -40.95
C THR A 35 -35.10 7.41 -39.98
N ALA A 36 -35.56 6.14 -40.07
CA ALA A 36 -36.24 5.45 -38.97
C ALA A 36 -35.32 5.46 -37.75
N ALA A 37 -35.85 5.81 -36.58
CA ALA A 37 -35.14 5.77 -35.31
C ALA A 37 -34.76 4.33 -34.98
N THR A 38 -33.52 3.95 -35.24
CA THR A 38 -32.96 2.72 -34.70
C THR A 38 -32.75 2.92 -33.20
N VAL A 39 -33.52 2.17 -32.39
CA VAL A 39 -33.25 2.00 -30.96
C VAL A 39 -31.83 1.43 -30.86
N GLN A 40 -30.86 2.25 -30.50
CA GLN A 40 -29.53 1.74 -30.17
C GLN A 40 -29.68 0.79 -28.97
N PRO A 41 -29.14 -0.43 -29.03
CA PRO A 41 -29.06 -1.27 -27.83
C PRO A 41 -28.32 -0.48 -26.76
N ALA A 42 -28.83 -0.52 -25.52
CA ALA A 42 -28.15 0.05 -24.38
C ALA A 42 -26.68 -0.40 -24.40
N PRO A 43 -25.69 0.50 -24.20
CA PRO A 43 -24.30 0.12 -24.25
C PRO A 43 -24.08 -1.02 -23.25
N ALA A 44 -23.51 -2.13 -23.71
CA ALA A 44 -23.05 -3.20 -22.83
C ALA A 44 -22.24 -2.51 -21.72
N THR A 45 -22.53 -2.81 -20.45
CA THR A 45 -21.87 -2.20 -19.29
C THR A 45 -20.36 -2.38 -19.46
N ARG A 46 -19.68 -1.28 -19.80
CA ARG A 46 -18.24 -1.29 -20.04
C ARG A 46 -17.56 -1.67 -18.73
N GLN A 47 -16.65 -2.64 -18.75
CA GLN A 47 -15.85 -3.00 -17.56
C GLN A 47 -15.26 -1.72 -16.93
N PRO A 48 -15.30 -1.56 -15.60
CA PRO A 48 -14.79 -0.37 -14.95
C PRO A 48 -13.26 -0.31 -15.06
N HIS A 49 -12.71 0.91 -15.10
CA HIS A 49 -11.28 1.11 -14.85
C HIS A 49 -10.96 0.74 -13.40
N ILE A 50 -9.74 0.30 -13.14
CA ILE A 50 -9.25 0.00 -11.79
C ILE A 50 -8.02 0.86 -11.53
N ILE A 51 -8.11 1.75 -10.56
CA ILE A 51 -7.04 2.69 -10.18
C ILE A 51 -6.63 2.35 -8.74
N LEU A 52 -5.44 1.80 -8.58
CA LEU A 52 -4.86 1.50 -7.27
C LEU A 52 -3.81 2.54 -6.93
N ILE A 53 -4.12 3.43 -6.01
CA ILE A 53 -3.20 4.43 -5.46
C ILE A 53 -2.64 3.89 -4.16
N MET A 54 -1.33 3.73 -4.10
CA MET A 54 -0.62 3.16 -2.98
C MET A 54 0.50 4.08 -2.52
N THR A 55 0.73 4.12 -1.22
CA THR A 55 1.87 4.82 -0.62
C THR A 55 2.81 3.82 0.05
N ASP A 56 4.07 4.19 0.22
CA ASP A 56 5.02 3.40 1.00
C ASP A 56 5.04 3.91 2.44
N GLN A 57 4.82 3.03 3.40
CA GLN A 57 4.99 3.30 4.82
C GLN A 57 3.99 4.31 5.41
N LEU A 58 2.72 4.34 4.92
CA LEU A 58 1.68 5.19 5.51
C LEU A 58 0.89 4.44 6.57
N ARG A 59 0.99 4.89 7.81
CA ARG A 59 0.24 4.32 8.94
C ARG A 59 -1.25 4.63 8.86
N GLY A 60 -2.07 3.70 9.36
CA GLY A 60 -3.53 3.76 9.24
C GLY A 60 -4.18 4.94 9.94
N ASP A 61 -3.56 5.49 10.99
CA ASP A 61 -4.05 6.64 11.75
C ASP A 61 -3.53 8.00 11.23
N ALA A 62 -2.81 8.04 10.12
CA ALA A 62 -2.25 9.27 9.55
C ALA A 62 -3.12 9.88 8.44
N LEU A 63 -4.45 9.79 8.57
CA LEU A 63 -5.44 10.47 7.73
C LEU A 63 -6.55 11.08 8.59
N HIS A 64 -7.11 12.20 8.12
CA HIS A 64 -8.20 12.88 8.83
C HIS A 64 -9.46 12.00 8.91
N CYS A 65 -9.84 11.32 7.83
CA CYS A 65 -10.98 10.39 7.81
C CYS A 65 -10.83 9.19 8.76
N MET A 66 -9.60 8.90 9.22
CA MET A 66 -9.30 7.88 10.23
C MET A 66 -9.29 8.43 11.66
N GLY A 67 -9.64 9.71 11.85
CA GLY A 67 -9.77 10.36 13.15
C GLY A 67 -8.55 11.18 13.59
N ASN A 68 -7.56 11.39 12.74
CA ASN A 68 -6.41 12.23 13.06
C ASN A 68 -6.68 13.70 12.68
N GLU A 69 -7.13 14.48 13.64
CA GLU A 69 -7.48 15.90 13.45
C GLU A 69 -6.28 16.77 13.05
N ALA A 70 -5.06 16.31 13.29
CA ALA A 70 -3.85 17.04 12.92
C ALA A 70 -3.50 16.92 11.44
N VAL A 71 -3.98 15.89 10.74
CA VAL A 71 -3.62 15.62 9.34
C VAL A 71 -4.58 16.28 8.38
N ILE A 72 -4.02 16.91 7.34
CA ILE A 72 -4.77 17.57 6.26
C ILE A 72 -4.76 16.63 5.04
N SER A 73 -5.90 15.98 4.75
CA SER A 73 -6.05 15.00 3.66
C SER A 73 -7.40 15.08 2.93
N PRO A 74 -7.82 16.28 2.46
CA PRO A 74 -9.18 16.50 1.94
C PRO A 74 -9.53 15.66 0.71
N HIS A 75 -8.58 15.37 -0.17
CA HIS A 75 -8.84 14.60 -1.40
C HIS A 75 -9.00 13.10 -1.12
N ILE A 76 -8.19 12.56 -0.21
CA ILE A 76 -8.31 11.18 0.25
C ILE A 76 -9.57 11.01 1.09
N ASP A 77 -9.90 11.98 1.95
CA ASP A 77 -11.13 11.99 2.73
C ASP A 77 -12.38 12.03 1.84
N GLN A 78 -12.33 12.76 0.72
CA GLN A 78 -13.40 12.76 -0.26
C GLN A 78 -13.60 11.37 -0.90
N LEU A 79 -12.53 10.65 -1.24
CA LEU A 79 -12.64 9.27 -1.73
C LEU A 79 -13.33 8.37 -0.69
N ALA A 80 -13.05 8.55 0.59
CA ALA A 80 -13.71 7.82 1.68
C ALA A 80 -15.20 8.18 1.79
N GLN A 81 -15.55 9.46 1.62
CA GLN A 81 -16.95 9.94 1.64
C GLN A 81 -17.76 9.46 0.43
N GLU A 82 -17.12 9.36 -0.73
CA GLU A 82 -17.75 8.87 -1.97
C GLU A 82 -17.70 7.35 -2.13
N GLY A 83 -17.03 6.65 -1.21
CA GLY A 83 -16.80 5.22 -1.25
C GLY A 83 -17.11 4.51 0.06
N THR A 84 -16.25 3.56 0.40
CA THR A 84 -16.25 2.82 1.65
C THR A 84 -14.90 3.00 2.35
N LEU A 85 -14.93 3.37 3.62
CA LEU A 85 -13.78 3.40 4.51
C LEU A 85 -13.75 2.13 5.36
N PHE A 86 -12.74 1.29 5.18
CA PHE A 86 -12.49 0.14 6.05
C PHE A 86 -11.61 0.58 7.22
N THR A 87 -12.15 0.53 8.43
CA THR A 87 -11.50 1.08 9.64
C THR A 87 -10.45 0.14 10.23
N SER A 88 -10.50 -1.14 9.84
CA SER A 88 -9.58 -2.20 10.27
C SER A 88 -8.81 -2.78 9.08
N GLY A 89 -8.12 -1.91 8.33
CA GLY A 89 -7.23 -2.29 7.24
C GLY A 89 -5.82 -2.65 7.74
N TYR A 90 -5.28 -3.78 7.30
CA TYR A 90 -3.98 -4.29 7.76
C TYR A 90 -3.08 -4.73 6.61
N THR A 91 -1.80 -4.90 6.93
CA THR A 91 -0.81 -5.62 6.14
C THR A 91 -0.37 -6.87 6.90
N SER A 92 -0.34 -8.01 6.23
CA SER A 92 0.01 -9.29 6.87
C SER A 92 1.49 -9.40 7.19
N ALA A 93 2.37 -8.69 6.49
CA ALA A 93 3.79 -8.66 6.77
C ALA A 93 4.31 -7.22 6.60
N PRO A 94 4.54 -6.48 7.71
CA PRO A 94 4.76 -5.03 7.66
C PRO A 94 6.19 -4.65 7.22
N SER A 95 6.52 -5.00 5.99
CA SER A 95 7.67 -4.48 5.23
C SER A 95 7.39 -4.57 3.72
N SER A 96 8.01 -3.71 2.93
CA SER A 96 7.55 -3.44 1.56
C SER A 96 7.51 -4.68 0.66
N THR A 97 8.51 -5.57 0.70
CA THR A 97 8.57 -6.71 -0.24
C THR A 97 7.52 -7.77 0.04
N PRO A 98 7.32 -8.29 1.28
CA PRO A 98 6.27 -9.28 1.54
C PRO A 98 4.86 -8.69 1.45
N ALA A 99 4.65 -7.45 1.90
CA ALA A 99 3.36 -6.77 1.76
C ALA A 99 2.94 -6.63 0.29
N ARG A 100 3.89 -6.23 -0.57
CA ARG A 100 3.65 -6.10 -2.03
C ARG A 100 3.50 -7.47 -2.71
N ALA A 101 4.12 -8.54 -2.19
CA ALA A 101 3.86 -9.90 -2.65
C ALA A 101 2.44 -10.35 -2.31
N GLY A 102 1.94 -10.09 -1.09
CA GLY A 102 0.55 -10.35 -0.71
C GLY A 102 -0.46 -9.63 -1.60
N LEU A 103 -0.24 -8.32 -1.85
CA LEU A 103 -1.05 -7.53 -2.78
C LEU A 103 -1.02 -8.10 -4.21
N LEU A 104 0.16 -8.48 -4.70
CA LEU A 104 0.36 -9.00 -6.06
C LEU A 104 -0.36 -10.33 -6.28
N THR A 105 -0.33 -11.20 -5.28
CA THR A 105 -0.73 -12.61 -5.41
C THR A 105 -2.12 -12.92 -4.86
N GLY A 106 -2.65 -12.10 -3.96
CA GLY A 106 -3.87 -12.42 -3.21
C GLY A 106 -3.66 -13.52 -2.15
N MET A 107 -2.39 -13.84 -1.81
CA MET A 107 -2.02 -14.95 -0.91
C MET A 107 -1.47 -14.43 0.41
N SER A 108 -1.56 -15.24 1.46
CA SER A 108 -0.96 -14.98 2.77
C SER A 108 0.57 -15.07 2.72
N PRO A 109 1.29 -14.52 3.72
CA PRO A 109 2.75 -14.62 3.78
C PRO A 109 3.26 -16.06 3.67
N TRP A 110 2.59 -17.01 4.32
CA TRP A 110 2.95 -18.41 4.24
C TRP A 110 2.83 -18.97 2.82
N HIS A 111 1.73 -18.65 2.12
CA HIS A 111 1.42 -19.20 0.80
C HIS A 111 2.14 -18.48 -0.36
N HIS A 112 2.35 -17.15 -0.30
CA HIS A 112 3.24 -16.50 -1.27
C HIS A 112 4.73 -16.70 -0.95
N GLY A 113 5.05 -17.20 0.24
CA GLY A 113 6.35 -17.66 0.62
C GLY A 113 7.29 -16.65 1.26
N MET A 114 6.95 -15.38 1.35
CA MET A 114 7.78 -14.33 1.96
C MET A 114 7.30 -13.99 3.37
N LEU A 115 8.06 -14.38 4.38
CA LEU A 115 7.72 -14.15 5.80
C LEU A 115 8.39 -12.89 6.37
N GLY A 116 9.14 -12.17 5.58
CA GLY A 116 9.84 -10.95 5.98
C GLY A 116 10.52 -10.26 4.80
N TYR A 117 11.30 -9.22 5.10
CA TYR A 117 12.00 -8.45 4.08
C TYR A 117 13.02 -9.30 3.33
N GLY A 118 12.79 -9.48 2.04
CA GLY A 118 13.62 -10.28 1.16
C GLY A 118 13.36 -9.94 -0.31
N ARG A 119 13.88 -10.73 -1.21
CA ARG A 119 13.64 -10.58 -2.66
C ARG A 119 12.29 -11.17 -3.04
N VAL A 120 11.48 -10.39 -3.74
CA VAL A 120 10.25 -10.87 -4.39
C VAL A 120 10.62 -11.89 -5.46
N ALA A 121 9.88 -13.00 -5.55
CA ALA A 121 10.14 -14.02 -6.57
C ALA A 121 9.94 -13.43 -7.97
N GLN A 122 10.70 -13.96 -8.96
CA GLN A 122 10.60 -13.45 -10.33
C GLN A 122 9.24 -13.72 -10.97
N LYS A 123 8.55 -14.75 -10.51
CA LYS A 123 7.19 -15.11 -10.91
C LYS A 123 6.44 -15.81 -9.80
N TYR A 124 5.13 -15.51 -9.72
CA TYR A 124 4.19 -16.22 -8.84
C TYR A 124 3.10 -16.93 -9.67
N PRO A 125 2.42 -17.93 -9.11
CA PRO A 125 1.27 -18.57 -9.77
C PRO A 125 0.16 -17.56 -10.10
N TYR A 126 -0.09 -16.62 -9.20
CA TYR A 126 -1.06 -15.53 -9.36
C TYR A 126 -0.33 -14.19 -9.33
N GLU A 127 -0.58 -13.36 -10.33
CA GLU A 127 -0.02 -12.00 -10.42
C GLU A 127 -1.13 -11.04 -10.88
N MET A 128 -1.50 -10.11 -10.03
CA MET A 128 -2.61 -9.18 -10.24
C MET A 128 -2.62 -8.54 -11.65
N PRO A 129 -1.52 -7.95 -12.17
CA PRO A 129 -1.55 -7.34 -13.48
C PRO A 129 -1.75 -8.37 -14.60
N GLN A 130 -1.18 -9.58 -14.47
CA GLN A 130 -1.35 -10.65 -15.48
C GLN A 130 -2.80 -11.12 -15.51
N MET A 131 -3.40 -11.38 -14.35
CA MET A 131 -4.79 -11.84 -14.27
C MET A 131 -5.77 -10.81 -14.84
N LEU A 132 -5.53 -9.52 -14.60
CA LEU A 132 -6.33 -8.44 -15.18
C LEU A 132 -6.09 -8.29 -16.69
N ARG A 133 -4.88 -8.52 -17.20
CA ARG A 133 -4.62 -8.61 -18.65
C ARG A 133 -5.45 -9.70 -19.30
N ASP A 134 -5.52 -10.87 -18.67
CA ASP A 134 -6.26 -12.03 -19.18
C ASP A 134 -7.77 -11.72 -19.23
N LEU A 135 -8.25 -10.76 -18.44
CA LEU A 135 -9.62 -10.21 -18.50
C LEU A 135 -9.76 -9.01 -19.46
N GLY A 136 -8.74 -8.71 -20.25
CA GLY A 136 -8.78 -7.67 -21.29
C GLY A 136 -8.35 -6.27 -20.86
N TYR A 137 -7.82 -6.09 -19.65
CA TYR A 137 -7.31 -4.79 -19.20
C TYR A 137 -5.98 -4.42 -19.86
N TYR A 138 -5.81 -3.16 -20.18
CA TYR A 138 -4.49 -2.58 -20.33
C TYR A 138 -3.92 -2.24 -18.95
N THR A 139 -2.73 -2.72 -18.62
CA THR A 139 -2.17 -2.65 -17.26
C THR A 139 -0.89 -1.84 -17.24
N PHE A 140 -0.83 -0.83 -16.36
CA PHE A 140 0.31 0.09 -16.24
C PHE A 140 0.67 0.36 -14.79
N GLY A 141 1.98 0.38 -14.48
CA GLY A 141 2.51 0.66 -13.16
C GLY A 141 3.38 1.92 -13.14
N ILE A 142 3.16 2.82 -12.16
CA ILE A 142 3.95 4.05 -11.97
C ILE A 142 4.45 4.13 -10.53
N GLY A 143 5.72 4.49 -10.35
CA GLY A 143 6.35 4.70 -9.05
C GLY A 143 6.97 3.44 -8.47
N LYS A 144 6.92 3.27 -7.13
CA LYS A 144 7.64 2.22 -6.42
C LYS A 144 6.98 0.85 -6.57
N MET A 145 7.67 -0.09 -7.18
CA MET A 145 7.23 -1.49 -7.30
C MET A 145 7.89 -2.41 -6.29
N HIS A 146 9.17 -2.20 -5.98
CA HIS A 146 9.99 -2.94 -5.05
C HIS A 146 10.18 -4.41 -5.45
N TRP A 147 10.28 -4.67 -6.74
CA TRP A 147 10.49 -6.01 -7.30
C TRP A 147 11.96 -6.31 -7.58
N PHE A 148 12.25 -7.57 -7.85
CA PHE A 148 13.57 -8.04 -8.27
C PHE A 148 13.43 -8.98 -9.48
N PRO A 149 14.15 -8.74 -10.60
CA PRO A 149 14.87 -7.49 -10.91
C PRO A 149 13.95 -6.27 -10.89
N GLN A 150 14.50 -5.07 -10.63
CA GLN A 150 13.69 -3.86 -10.36
C GLN A 150 12.78 -3.41 -11.51
N LYS A 151 13.07 -3.80 -12.77
CA LYS A 151 12.20 -3.55 -13.93
C LYS A 151 11.37 -4.77 -14.36
N SER A 152 11.22 -5.78 -13.50
CA SER A 152 10.29 -6.88 -13.74
C SER A 152 8.88 -6.36 -13.90
N LEU A 153 8.13 -6.93 -14.85
CA LEU A 153 6.77 -6.45 -15.15
C LEU A 153 5.68 -7.14 -14.36
N HIS A 154 5.89 -8.37 -13.90
CA HIS A 154 4.88 -9.16 -13.18
C HIS A 154 3.47 -9.09 -13.83
N GLY A 155 3.45 -9.16 -15.17
CA GLY A 155 2.22 -9.09 -15.94
C GLY A 155 1.78 -7.69 -16.37
N PHE A 156 2.37 -6.60 -15.91
CA PHE A 156 2.11 -5.27 -16.48
C PHE A 156 2.53 -5.20 -17.97
N HIS A 157 1.78 -4.45 -18.76
CA HIS A 157 2.20 -4.12 -20.12
C HIS A 157 3.42 -3.19 -20.12
N ALA A 158 3.45 -2.24 -19.17
CA ALA A 158 4.57 -1.33 -18.98
C ALA A 158 4.61 -0.78 -17.56
N THR A 159 5.80 -0.33 -17.15
CA THR A 159 6.00 0.39 -15.87
C THR A 159 6.93 1.58 -16.08
N LEU A 160 6.72 2.64 -15.30
CA LEU A 160 7.64 3.74 -15.11
C LEU A 160 7.99 3.80 -13.62
N VAL A 161 9.20 3.35 -13.27
CA VAL A 161 9.54 3.09 -11.87
C VAL A 161 10.31 4.24 -11.20
N ASP A 162 9.96 4.47 -9.93
CA ASP A 162 10.77 5.17 -8.95
C ASP A 162 11.09 4.21 -7.79
N GLU A 163 12.32 3.76 -7.71
CA GLU A 163 12.75 2.79 -6.70
C GLU A 163 13.49 3.45 -5.53
N SER A 164 13.28 4.71 -5.32
CA SER A 164 13.77 5.44 -4.13
C SER A 164 15.28 5.32 -3.92
N GLY A 165 16.11 5.52 -4.88
CA GLY A 165 17.57 5.44 -4.72
C GLY A 165 18.13 4.04 -4.49
N ARG A 166 17.29 2.99 -4.39
CA ARG A 166 17.76 1.62 -4.31
C ARG A 166 18.31 1.17 -5.65
N VAL A 167 19.52 0.65 -5.63
CA VAL A 167 20.20 0.10 -6.79
C VAL A 167 20.59 -1.34 -6.47
N GLU A 168 19.89 -2.30 -7.06
CA GLU A 168 20.16 -3.73 -6.85
C GLU A 168 21.08 -4.35 -7.92
N SER A 169 21.36 -3.58 -8.99
CA SER A 169 22.39 -3.92 -9.97
C SER A 169 23.13 -2.64 -10.39
N PRO A 170 24.42 -2.72 -10.76
CA PRO A 170 25.22 -1.55 -11.15
C PRO A 170 24.64 -0.76 -12.34
N ASP A 171 23.91 -1.44 -13.21
CA ASP A 171 23.35 -0.85 -14.44
C ASP A 171 21.92 -0.35 -14.28
N PHE A 172 21.33 -0.45 -13.07
CA PHE A 172 19.95 -0.04 -12.85
C PHE A 172 19.84 1.47 -12.70
N ILE A 173 19.06 2.09 -13.56
CA ILE A 173 18.61 3.47 -13.44
C ILE A 173 17.08 3.47 -13.51
N SER A 174 16.42 4.00 -12.46
CA SER A 174 14.96 4.14 -12.48
C SER A 174 14.51 5.20 -13.48
N ASP A 175 13.25 5.11 -13.94
CA ASP A 175 12.70 6.06 -14.91
C ASP A 175 12.62 7.47 -14.30
N TYR A 176 12.33 7.57 -13.00
CA TYR A 176 12.41 8.85 -12.27
C TYR A 176 13.82 9.44 -12.33
N ARG A 177 14.87 8.64 -12.04
CA ARG A 177 16.24 9.15 -12.04
C ARG A 177 16.72 9.56 -13.43
N ALA A 178 16.36 8.81 -14.46
CA ALA A 178 16.65 9.18 -15.84
C ALA A 178 15.95 10.49 -16.22
N TRP A 179 14.68 10.65 -15.83
CA TRP A 179 13.94 11.89 -16.01
C TRP A 179 14.56 13.05 -15.23
N PHE A 180 14.94 12.82 -13.95
CA PHE A 180 15.54 13.83 -13.10
C PHE A 180 16.84 14.38 -13.68
N GLN A 181 17.72 13.51 -14.17
CA GLN A 181 18.99 13.88 -14.79
C GLN A 181 18.82 14.80 -16.01
N LEU A 182 17.75 14.62 -16.78
CA LEU A 182 17.41 15.47 -17.93
C LEU A 182 16.89 16.85 -17.50
N HIS A 183 16.23 16.97 -16.35
CA HIS A 183 15.57 18.20 -15.89
C HIS A 183 16.42 18.99 -14.88
N ALA A 184 17.35 18.33 -14.20
CA ALA A 184 18.27 18.91 -13.23
C ALA A 184 19.67 18.33 -13.37
N PRO A 185 20.36 18.56 -14.52
CA PRO A 185 21.68 17.98 -14.78
C PRO A 185 22.69 18.41 -13.72
N GLY A 186 23.46 17.46 -13.22
CA GLY A 186 24.47 17.69 -12.18
C GLY A 186 23.95 17.80 -10.75
N GLN A 187 22.62 17.72 -10.56
CA GLN A 187 22.02 17.62 -9.22
C GLN A 187 21.78 16.15 -8.85
N ASP A 188 21.65 15.89 -7.55
CA ASP A 188 21.40 14.56 -7.01
C ASP A 188 20.07 14.55 -6.24
N PRO A 189 19.08 13.73 -6.65
CA PRO A 189 17.78 13.66 -5.98
C PRO A 189 17.85 13.17 -4.54
N ASP A 190 18.93 12.50 -4.12
CA ASP A 190 19.12 11.98 -2.77
C ASP A 190 19.82 12.96 -1.82
N LYS A 191 20.33 14.09 -2.33
CA LYS A 191 20.93 15.14 -1.49
C LYS A 191 19.90 15.99 -0.76
N THR A 192 18.99 15.33 -0.05
CA THR A 192 17.95 16.00 0.75
C THR A 192 18.43 16.34 2.16
N GLY A 193 19.62 15.85 2.54
CA GLY A 193 20.18 16.02 3.89
C GLY A 193 19.56 15.10 4.94
N VAL A 194 18.70 14.16 4.50
CA VAL A 194 18.11 13.05 5.26
C VAL A 194 18.23 11.80 4.40
N GLY A 195 18.75 10.73 4.96
CA GLY A 195 18.96 9.46 4.24
C GLY A 195 17.72 8.57 4.18
N TRP A 196 17.84 7.53 3.37
CA TRP A 196 16.86 6.44 3.34
C TRP A 196 16.85 5.73 4.69
N ASN A 197 15.64 5.52 5.22
CA ASN A 197 15.38 4.95 6.54
C ASN A 197 15.79 5.84 7.74
N ASP A 198 16.29 7.06 7.54
CA ASP A 198 16.52 7.99 8.64
C ASP A 198 15.18 8.35 9.31
N HIS A 199 15.20 8.48 10.64
CA HIS A 199 14.04 8.96 11.42
C HIS A 199 14.03 10.49 11.57
N GLY A 200 15.06 11.18 11.06
CA GLY A 200 15.14 12.65 11.01
C GLY A 200 14.29 13.25 9.90
N ALA A 201 14.12 14.57 9.96
CA ALA A 201 13.28 15.31 9.03
C ALA A 201 13.92 16.64 8.58
N LYS A 202 13.81 16.96 7.30
CA LYS A 202 14.25 18.22 6.70
C LYS A 202 13.33 18.61 5.56
N VAL A 203 13.28 19.90 5.25
CA VAL A 203 12.63 20.39 4.04
C VAL A 203 13.39 19.93 2.80
N TYR A 204 12.67 19.59 1.74
CA TYR A 204 13.24 19.29 0.43
C TYR A 204 14.03 20.47 -0.11
N GLN A 205 15.25 20.22 -0.56
CA GLN A 205 16.22 21.29 -0.88
C GLN A 205 16.19 21.72 -2.36
N LEU A 206 15.46 21.01 -3.21
CA LEU A 206 15.36 21.27 -4.64
C LEU A 206 13.96 21.81 -4.99
N ASP A 207 13.74 22.16 -6.27
CA ASP A 207 12.40 22.56 -6.75
C ASP A 207 11.41 21.40 -6.54
N GLU A 208 10.25 21.71 -5.96
CA GLU A 208 9.16 20.76 -5.72
C GLU A 208 8.76 19.96 -6.97
N LYS A 209 8.90 20.56 -8.16
CA LYS A 209 8.64 19.87 -9.43
C LYS A 209 9.57 18.69 -9.69
N LEU A 210 10.74 18.69 -9.06
CA LEU A 210 11.72 17.62 -9.15
C LEU A 210 11.49 16.51 -8.11
N HIS A 211 10.63 16.75 -7.13
CA HIS A 211 10.36 15.78 -6.08
C HIS A 211 9.74 14.48 -6.63
N PRO A 212 10.14 13.28 -6.14
CA PRO A 212 9.61 12.01 -6.63
C PRO A 212 8.09 11.89 -6.47
N THR A 213 7.49 12.50 -5.44
CA THR A 213 6.04 12.55 -5.26
C THR A 213 5.36 13.31 -6.37
N THR A 214 5.88 14.49 -6.75
CA THR A 214 5.36 15.27 -7.90
C THR A 214 5.51 14.48 -9.20
N TRP A 215 6.68 13.88 -9.42
CA TRP A 215 6.92 13.09 -10.63
C TRP A 215 5.93 11.93 -10.77
N THR A 216 5.71 11.18 -9.69
CA THR A 216 4.79 10.03 -9.66
C THR A 216 3.35 10.47 -9.97
N GLY A 217 2.84 11.51 -9.28
CA GLY A 217 1.49 12.03 -9.49
C GLY A 217 1.28 12.61 -10.88
N GLN A 218 2.21 13.46 -11.33
CA GLN A 218 2.11 14.08 -12.66
C GLN A 218 2.26 13.08 -13.81
N THR A 219 3.10 12.05 -13.64
CA THR A 219 3.21 10.95 -14.62
C THR A 219 1.90 10.18 -14.73
N ALA A 220 1.20 9.93 -13.61
CA ALA A 220 -0.11 9.31 -13.62
C ALA A 220 -1.16 10.19 -14.30
N CYS A 221 -1.19 11.49 -14.01
CA CYS A 221 -2.09 12.45 -14.67
C CYS A 221 -1.87 12.51 -16.18
N GLU A 222 -0.62 12.53 -16.64
CA GLU A 222 -0.29 12.54 -18.08
C GLU A 222 -0.71 11.23 -18.76
N LEU A 223 -0.51 10.08 -18.10
CA LEU A 223 -1.00 8.80 -18.61
C LEU A 223 -2.52 8.83 -18.78
N ILE A 224 -3.26 9.23 -17.76
CA ILE A 224 -4.74 9.28 -17.78
C ILE A 224 -5.24 10.21 -18.88
N ARG A 225 -4.72 11.44 -18.97
CA ARG A 225 -5.15 12.42 -19.99
C ARG A 225 -4.91 11.95 -21.42
N HIS A 226 -3.85 11.18 -21.65
CA HIS A 226 -3.47 10.65 -22.97
C HIS A 226 -3.90 9.20 -23.21
N TYR A 227 -4.67 8.60 -22.29
CA TYR A 227 -5.15 7.25 -22.46
C TYR A 227 -6.29 7.19 -23.49
N ASP A 228 -5.99 6.70 -24.68
CA ASP A 228 -6.93 6.62 -25.80
C ASP A 228 -7.20 5.17 -26.25
N ASN A 229 -6.92 4.20 -25.36
CA ASN A 229 -7.19 2.80 -25.62
C ASN A 229 -8.67 2.45 -25.32
N ASN A 230 -9.25 1.54 -26.10
CA ASN A 230 -10.62 1.04 -25.89
C ASN A 230 -10.72 0.04 -24.73
N GLN A 231 -9.60 -0.53 -24.27
CA GLN A 231 -9.56 -1.44 -23.13
C GLN A 231 -9.83 -0.72 -21.81
N PRO A 232 -10.40 -1.38 -20.79
CA PRO A 232 -10.38 -0.83 -19.44
C PRO A 232 -8.93 -0.73 -18.95
N LEU A 233 -8.63 0.30 -18.15
CA LEU A 233 -7.30 0.54 -17.61
C LEU A 233 -7.18 -0.04 -16.20
N PHE A 234 -6.15 -0.85 -15.94
CA PHE A 234 -5.64 -1.05 -14.60
C PHE A 234 -4.37 -0.19 -14.42
N LEU A 235 -4.47 0.80 -13.56
CA LEU A 235 -3.35 1.69 -13.23
C LEU A 235 -2.99 1.55 -11.75
N LYS A 236 -1.74 1.14 -11.48
CA LYS A 236 -1.15 1.20 -10.13
C LYS A 236 -0.25 2.42 -10.04
N VAL A 237 -0.59 3.36 -9.16
CA VAL A 237 0.23 4.53 -8.81
C VAL A 237 0.79 4.30 -7.41
N SER A 238 2.10 4.18 -7.27
CA SER A 238 2.75 3.81 -6.02
C SER A 238 3.78 4.86 -5.60
N PHE A 239 3.38 5.76 -4.69
CA PHE A 239 4.25 6.80 -4.15
C PHE A 239 5.32 6.19 -3.24
N ALA A 240 6.56 6.67 -3.36
CA ALA A 240 7.67 6.26 -2.50
C ALA A 240 7.65 6.96 -1.12
N ARG A 241 6.86 8.02 -0.96
CA ARG A 241 6.59 8.71 0.31
C ARG A 241 5.25 8.21 0.88
N PRO A 242 5.01 8.39 2.19
CA PRO A 242 5.79 9.10 3.20
C PRO A 242 6.96 8.33 3.82
N HIS A 243 7.38 7.18 3.25
CA HIS A 243 8.65 6.53 3.64
C HIS A 243 9.77 7.57 3.67
N SER A 244 10.67 7.49 4.68
CA SER A 244 11.79 8.42 4.73
C SER A 244 12.63 8.44 3.43
N PRO A 245 13.26 9.55 3.13
CA PRO A 245 13.42 10.77 3.93
C PRO A 245 12.09 11.49 4.15
N TYR A 246 11.92 12.04 5.38
CA TYR A 246 10.79 12.94 5.66
C TYR A 246 11.17 14.33 5.17
N ASP A 247 10.98 14.55 3.87
CA ASP A 247 11.52 15.70 3.11
C ASP A 247 10.44 16.44 2.30
N PRO A 248 9.30 16.81 2.92
CA PRO A 248 8.28 17.58 2.20
C PRO A 248 8.81 18.95 1.78
N PRO A 249 8.26 19.55 0.69
CA PRO A 249 8.51 20.96 0.38
C PRO A 249 8.05 21.90 1.49
N GLN A 250 8.72 23.08 1.62
CA GLN A 250 8.49 24.03 2.71
C GLN A 250 7.01 24.40 2.90
N ARG A 251 6.28 24.64 1.81
CA ARG A 251 4.86 25.04 1.85
C ARG A 251 3.98 24.05 2.61
N TYR A 252 4.29 22.77 2.57
CA TYR A 252 3.54 21.75 3.33
C TYR A 252 3.95 21.72 4.81
N VAL A 253 5.23 21.96 5.12
CA VAL A 253 5.69 22.08 6.51
C VAL A 253 5.01 23.27 7.20
N ASP A 254 4.85 24.37 6.48
CA ASP A 254 4.22 25.60 6.99
C ASP A 254 2.75 25.37 7.42
N LEU A 255 2.02 24.46 6.74
CA LEU A 255 0.66 24.07 7.13
C LEU A 255 0.58 23.42 8.53
N TYR A 256 1.68 22.83 8.97
CA TYR A 256 1.76 22.10 10.24
C TYR A 256 2.48 22.86 11.36
N LYS A 257 2.81 24.14 11.14
CA LYS A 257 3.56 24.94 12.11
C LYS A 257 2.93 24.92 13.50
N ASP A 258 1.62 25.12 13.56
CA ASP A 258 0.84 25.21 14.79
C ASP A 258 -0.12 24.02 14.99
N ALA A 259 0.01 22.98 14.17
CA ALA A 259 -0.84 21.79 14.27
C ALA A 259 -0.56 21.01 15.56
N PRO A 260 -1.59 20.46 16.22
CA PRO A 260 -1.46 19.70 17.47
C PRO A 260 -0.98 18.26 17.16
N ILE A 261 0.30 18.14 16.80
CA ILE A 261 0.89 16.83 16.46
C ILE A 261 0.88 15.92 17.70
N PRO A 262 0.28 14.71 17.65
CA PRO A 262 0.21 13.83 18.78
C PRO A 262 1.60 13.30 19.17
N LYS A 263 1.81 13.12 20.49
CA LYS A 263 2.97 12.43 21.02
C LYS A 263 2.96 10.95 20.64
N PRO A 264 4.12 10.29 20.62
CA PRO A 264 4.20 8.84 20.52
C PRO A 264 3.48 8.15 21.68
N TRP A 265 2.84 7.02 21.39
CA TRP A 265 2.36 6.09 22.39
C TRP A 265 3.52 5.39 23.08
N VAL A 266 3.41 5.13 24.40
CA VAL A 266 4.47 4.46 25.16
C VAL A 266 3.87 3.34 26.00
N GLY A 267 4.20 2.10 25.64
CA GLY A 267 3.69 0.91 26.31
C GLY A 267 4.39 0.62 27.64
N ASP A 268 3.68 0.00 28.60
CA ASP A 268 4.22 -0.47 29.88
C ASP A 268 5.23 -1.64 29.70
N TRP A 269 5.25 -2.24 28.53
CA TRP A 269 6.11 -3.35 28.13
C TRP A 269 7.42 -2.93 27.44
N CYS A 270 7.56 -1.65 27.01
CA CYS A 270 8.72 -1.18 26.24
C CYS A 270 9.86 -0.57 27.11
N GLY A 271 9.84 -0.77 28.41
CA GLY A 271 10.79 -0.18 29.36
C GLY A 271 12.27 -0.40 29.04
N ARG A 272 12.61 -1.52 28.37
CA ARG A 272 13.98 -1.80 27.91
C ARG A 272 14.53 -0.78 26.90
N TYR A 273 13.68 0.03 26.26
CA TYR A 273 14.03 1.05 25.29
C TYR A 273 13.87 2.48 25.85
N ALA A 274 13.48 2.63 27.11
CA ALA A 274 13.07 3.91 27.70
C ALA A 274 14.25 4.88 27.96
N GLU A 275 15.50 4.39 27.96
CA GLU A 275 16.67 5.23 28.19
C GLU A 275 16.75 6.33 27.11
N ARG A 276 16.73 7.60 27.55
CA ARG A 276 16.82 8.75 26.65
C ARG A 276 18.20 8.82 25.99
N LYS A 277 18.23 8.97 24.68
CA LYS A 277 19.42 9.14 23.87
C LYS A 277 19.37 10.46 23.12
N GLU A 278 20.52 11.09 22.93
CA GLU A 278 20.61 12.22 22.02
C GLU A 278 20.72 11.74 20.55
N PRO A 279 20.21 12.52 19.58
CA PRO A 279 20.19 12.09 18.17
C PRO A 279 21.56 11.78 17.56
N ASP A 280 22.63 12.38 18.07
CA ASP A 280 24.01 12.15 17.64
C ASP A 280 24.65 10.91 18.29
N GLN A 281 24.01 10.34 19.32
CA GLN A 281 24.45 9.13 20.03
C GLN A 281 23.91 7.83 19.41
N VAL A 282 23.02 7.93 18.44
CA VAL A 282 22.41 6.76 17.77
C VAL A 282 22.57 6.85 16.26
N ALA A 283 22.50 5.71 15.59
CA ALA A 283 22.46 5.68 14.13
C ALA A 283 21.21 6.41 13.62
N LYS A 284 21.33 7.16 12.53
CA LYS A 284 20.22 7.94 11.95
C LYS A 284 19.02 7.09 11.54
N ASP A 285 19.27 5.84 11.25
CA ASP A 285 18.29 4.82 10.89
C ASP A 285 18.04 3.80 12.01
N ALA A 286 18.37 4.14 13.26
CA ALA A 286 18.16 3.26 14.41
C ALA A 286 16.70 2.79 14.49
N ALA A 287 16.52 1.50 14.65
CA ALA A 287 15.18 0.89 14.76
C ALA A 287 14.55 1.12 16.14
N PHE A 288 15.38 1.35 17.17
CA PHE A 288 14.98 1.55 18.57
C PHE A 288 15.76 2.72 19.14
N ALA A 289 15.07 3.74 19.58
CA ALA A 289 15.68 4.85 20.32
C ALA A 289 14.61 5.74 20.95
N ASN A 290 14.73 6.01 22.23
CA ASN A 290 14.03 7.11 22.88
C ASN A 290 14.77 8.43 22.58
N LEU A 291 14.34 9.14 21.55
CA LEU A 291 14.88 10.44 21.16
C LEU A 291 14.10 11.62 21.77
N GLY A 292 13.10 11.32 22.61
CA GLY A 292 12.21 12.26 23.27
C GLY A 292 11.06 12.76 22.38
N ASP A 293 10.04 13.30 23.06
CA ASP A 293 8.80 13.74 22.43
C ASP A 293 9.03 14.79 21.34
N ASP A 294 9.84 15.81 21.62
CA ASP A 294 10.07 16.92 20.68
C ASP A 294 10.67 16.43 19.34
N TYR A 295 11.60 15.47 19.41
CA TYR A 295 12.18 14.88 18.22
C TYR A 295 11.13 14.08 17.43
N ALA A 296 10.36 13.25 18.13
CA ALA A 296 9.31 12.45 17.50
C ALA A 296 8.19 13.32 16.92
N ILE A 297 7.74 14.35 17.63
CA ILE A 297 6.75 15.33 17.15
C ILE A 297 7.27 16.05 15.90
N ARG A 298 8.57 16.42 15.87
CA ARG A 298 9.17 17.02 14.68
C ARG A 298 9.13 16.04 13.49
N SER A 299 9.54 14.79 13.66
CA SER A 299 9.53 13.77 12.61
C SER A 299 8.09 13.52 12.11
N ARG A 300 7.11 13.40 13.01
CA ARG A 300 5.67 13.27 12.69
C ARG A 300 5.13 14.46 11.90
N ARG A 301 5.52 15.67 12.26
CA ARG A 301 5.13 16.90 11.55
C ARG A 301 5.53 16.84 10.07
N TYR A 302 6.75 16.48 9.78
CA TYR A 302 7.25 16.37 8.40
C TYR A 302 6.66 15.17 7.67
N TYR A 303 6.43 14.09 8.39
CA TYR A 303 5.70 12.92 7.85
C TYR A 303 4.27 13.30 7.44
N TYR A 304 3.51 14.01 8.28
CA TYR A 304 2.16 14.49 7.96
C TYR A 304 2.17 15.51 6.81
N ALA A 305 3.20 16.34 6.74
CA ALA A 305 3.40 17.25 5.61
C ALA A 305 3.62 16.47 4.29
N ASN A 306 4.35 15.34 4.31
CA ASN A 306 4.43 14.44 3.15
C ASN A 306 3.08 13.79 2.82
N VAL A 307 2.26 13.47 3.81
CA VAL A 307 0.90 12.93 3.59
C VAL A 307 0.03 13.95 2.87
N THR A 308 0.02 15.21 3.30
CA THR A 308 -0.70 16.29 2.60
C THR A 308 -0.16 16.52 1.18
N PHE A 309 1.14 16.42 1.00
CA PHE A 309 1.73 16.53 -0.33
C PHE A 309 1.27 15.39 -1.27
N ILE A 310 1.14 14.18 -0.76
CA ILE A 310 0.57 13.06 -1.50
C ILE A 310 -0.92 13.29 -1.76
N ASP A 311 -1.66 13.80 -0.79
CA ASP A 311 -3.09 14.11 -0.92
C ASP A 311 -3.36 15.09 -2.08
N ASP A 312 -2.54 16.15 -2.22
CA ASP A 312 -2.60 17.06 -3.36
C ASP A 312 -2.41 16.29 -4.71
N GLN A 313 -1.46 15.35 -4.76
CA GLN A 313 -1.26 14.55 -5.97
C GLN A 313 -2.43 13.57 -6.23
N VAL A 314 -3.06 13.05 -5.19
CA VAL A 314 -4.30 12.25 -5.32
C VAL A 314 -5.42 13.11 -5.88
N GLY A 315 -5.57 14.35 -5.42
CA GLY A 315 -6.51 15.32 -5.97
C GLY A 315 -6.30 15.56 -7.47
N GLU A 316 -5.06 15.77 -7.92
CA GLU A 316 -4.71 15.93 -9.32
C GLU A 316 -5.03 14.68 -10.17
N ILE A 317 -4.79 13.48 -9.64
CA ILE A 317 -5.12 12.21 -10.31
C ILE A 317 -6.65 12.08 -10.45
N VAL A 318 -7.41 12.34 -9.38
CA VAL A 318 -8.88 12.33 -9.41
C VAL A 318 -9.41 13.35 -10.43
N GLN A 319 -8.85 14.55 -10.46
CA GLN A 319 -9.22 15.58 -11.43
C GLN A 319 -8.93 15.12 -12.87
N ALA A 320 -7.78 14.52 -13.14
CA ALA A 320 -7.45 13.98 -14.47
C ALA A 320 -8.43 12.87 -14.90
N LEU A 321 -8.87 12.01 -13.98
CA LEU A 321 -9.90 10.98 -14.24
C LEU A 321 -11.25 11.63 -14.57
N LYS A 322 -11.65 12.68 -13.87
CA LYS A 322 -12.88 13.45 -14.14
C LYS A 322 -12.82 14.13 -15.52
N GLU A 323 -11.73 14.81 -15.83
CA GLU A 323 -11.50 15.47 -17.14
C GLU A 323 -11.54 14.46 -18.30
N LYS A 324 -11.02 13.25 -18.10
CA LYS A 324 -11.03 12.17 -19.11
C LYS A 324 -12.39 11.45 -19.20
N GLY A 325 -13.33 11.71 -18.28
CA GLY A 325 -14.62 11.01 -18.21
C GLY A 325 -14.51 9.55 -17.72
N MET A 326 -13.43 9.22 -17.00
CA MET A 326 -13.17 7.87 -16.48
C MET A 326 -13.63 7.70 -15.03
N TYR A 327 -13.77 8.79 -14.26
CA TYR A 327 -14.00 8.77 -12.82
C TYR A 327 -15.21 7.97 -12.38
N ASP A 328 -16.37 8.18 -13.03
CA ASP A 328 -17.61 7.52 -12.64
C ASP A 328 -17.57 6.01 -12.86
N ASN A 329 -16.89 5.56 -13.93
CA ASN A 329 -16.70 4.14 -14.22
C ASN A 329 -15.34 3.61 -13.73
N ALA A 330 -14.82 4.15 -12.64
CA ALA A 330 -13.59 3.69 -12.02
C ALA A 330 -13.80 3.15 -10.61
N LEU A 331 -13.22 1.98 -10.35
CA LEU A 331 -12.89 1.51 -9.01
C LEU A 331 -11.59 2.22 -8.60
N ILE A 332 -11.63 3.05 -7.57
CA ILE A 332 -10.45 3.77 -7.09
C ILE A 332 -10.15 3.30 -5.67
N CYS A 333 -8.96 2.74 -5.46
CA CYS A 333 -8.51 2.26 -4.16
C CYS A 333 -7.33 3.11 -3.67
N PHE A 334 -7.35 3.47 -2.39
CA PHE A 334 -6.23 4.12 -1.70
C PHE A 334 -5.78 3.27 -0.52
N THR A 335 -4.48 2.97 -0.44
CA THR A 335 -3.89 2.12 0.61
C THR A 335 -2.38 2.39 0.78
N ALA A 336 -1.74 1.63 1.68
CA ALA A 336 -0.29 1.59 1.87
C ALA A 336 0.21 0.14 1.92
N ASP A 337 1.51 -0.07 1.75
CA ASP A 337 2.09 -1.41 1.92
C ASP A 337 2.29 -1.78 3.41
N HIS A 338 2.64 -0.84 4.26
CA HIS A 338 2.72 -0.96 5.72
C HIS A 338 2.74 0.44 6.35
N GLY A 339 2.70 0.51 7.69
CA GLY A 339 2.82 1.74 8.44
C GLY A 339 4.25 2.09 8.85
N ASP A 340 4.36 3.03 9.80
CA ASP A 340 5.57 3.51 10.44
C ASP A 340 5.33 3.71 11.93
N MET A 341 6.25 3.27 12.78
CA MET A 341 6.13 3.45 14.23
C MET A 341 6.26 4.91 14.66
N LEU A 342 7.06 5.72 13.96
CA LEU A 342 7.22 7.17 14.22
C LEU A 342 7.47 7.51 15.69
N GLY A 343 8.26 6.69 16.38
CA GLY A 343 8.61 6.85 17.79
C GLY A 343 7.67 6.17 18.78
N ASP A 344 6.53 5.59 18.34
CA ASP A 344 5.67 4.80 19.24
C ASP A 344 6.48 3.70 19.91
N HIS A 345 6.34 3.56 21.22
CA HIS A 345 7.05 2.58 22.06
C HIS A 345 8.58 2.65 21.91
N TYR A 346 9.11 3.84 21.56
CA TYR A 346 10.53 4.07 21.23
C TYR A 346 11.02 3.32 19.98
N HIS A 347 10.08 2.87 19.12
CA HIS A 347 10.36 2.20 17.86
C HIS A 347 10.25 3.17 16.69
N TRP A 348 11.06 2.94 15.69
CA TRP A 348 11.09 3.69 14.44
C TRP A 348 10.94 2.73 13.27
N ARG A 349 10.40 3.23 12.17
CA ARG A 349 10.23 2.45 10.94
C ARG A 349 9.12 1.39 11.07
N LYS A 350 9.34 0.15 10.65
CA LYS A 350 8.36 -0.91 10.43
C LYS A 350 8.87 -2.26 10.92
N THR A 351 8.19 -3.35 10.53
CA THR A 351 8.45 -4.76 10.85
C THR A 351 7.95 -5.24 12.21
N TYR A 352 7.27 -4.37 12.95
CA TYR A 352 6.72 -4.69 14.28
C TYR A 352 5.25 -5.11 14.19
N ALA A 353 4.79 -5.85 15.20
CA ALA A 353 3.41 -6.33 15.26
C ALA A 353 2.38 -5.25 15.64
N TYR A 354 2.82 -4.07 16.02
CA TYR A 354 2.00 -2.99 16.57
C TYR A 354 1.26 -2.19 15.48
N GLU A 355 0.14 -1.54 15.88
CA GLU A 355 -0.75 -0.79 14.98
C GLU A 355 0.00 0.23 14.11
N GLY A 356 0.97 0.94 14.66
CA GLY A 356 1.79 1.90 13.90
C GLY A 356 2.47 1.29 12.68
N SER A 357 2.83 0.01 12.73
CA SER A 357 3.50 -0.72 11.65
C SER A 357 2.53 -1.55 10.79
N THR A 358 1.49 -2.16 11.39
CA THR A 358 0.63 -3.15 10.72
C THR A 358 -0.67 -2.56 10.16
N LYS A 359 -1.22 -1.52 10.80
CA LYS A 359 -2.46 -0.88 10.35
C LYS A 359 -2.19 0.11 9.23
N ILE A 360 -2.99 0.03 8.17
CA ILE A 360 -2.84 0.84 6.95
C ILE A 360 -4.19 1.49 6.59
N PRO A 361 -4.19 2.61 5.84
CA PRO A 361 -5.41 3.13 5.26
C PRO A 361 -5.98 2.16 4.24
N TYR A 362 -7.32 2.08 4.18
CA TYR A 362 -7.99 1.17 3.28
C TYR A 362 -9.32 1.78 2.82
N ILE A 363 -9.30 2.41 1.63
CA ILE A 363 -10.41 3.19 1.08
C ILE A 363 -10.73 2.66 -0.31
N VAL A 364 -12.02 2.48 -0.62
CA VAL A 364 -12.48 2.02 -1.93
C VAL A 364 -13.64 2.88 -2.41
N LYS A 365 -13.43 3.67 -3.45
CA LYS A 365 -14.50 4.32 -4.21
C LYS A 365 -14.95 3.39 -5.33
N TRP A 366 -16.21 3.00 -5.29
CA TRP A 366 -16.79 2.03 -6.22
C TRP A 366 -17.22 2.67 -7.56
N PRO A 367 -17.18 1.91 -8.67
CA PRO A 367 -17.70 2.41 -9.95
C PRO A 367 -19.22 2.61 -9.88
N LEU A 368 -19.73 3.59 -10.60
CA LEU A 368 -21.16 3.93 -10.64
C LEU A 368 -22.04 2.74 -11.05
N SER A 369 -21.52 1.81 -11.85
CA SER A 369 -22.21 0.56 -12.23
C SER A 369 -22.62 -0.30 -11.03
N LEU A 370 -21.96 -0.16 -9.88
CA LEU A 370 -22.28 -0.85 -8.63
C LEU A 370 -23.11 -0.01 -7.64
N SER A 371 -23.45 1.24 -7.96
CA SER A 371 -24.14 2.18 -7.05
C SER A 371 -25.51 1.68 -6.55
N LYS A 372 -26.19 0.82 -7.30
CA LYS A 372 -27.45 0.19 -6.86
C LYS A 372 -27.26 -0.88 -5.79
N GLN A 373 -26.05 -1.39 -5.60
CA GLN A 373 -25.72 -2.49 -4.70
C GLN A 373 -24.89 -2.05 -3.50
N ILE A 374 -24.19 -0.90 -3.62
CA ILE A 374 -23.24 -0.42 -2.62
C ILE A 374 -23.62 1.00 -2.20
N GLN A 375 -23.83 1.19 -0.90
CA GLN A 375 -24.05 2.51 -0.32
C GLN A 375 -22.72 3.24 -0.17
N THR A 376 -22.65 4.48 -0.64
CA THR A 376 -21.48 5.36 -0.46
C THR A 376 -21.40 5.97 0.93
N GLY A 377 -20.22 6.42 1.34
CA GLY A 377 -19.99 7.05 2.65
C GLY A 377 -20.10 6.07 3.82
N THR A 378 -19.96 4.76 3.55
CA THR A 378 -20.05 3.74 4.60
C THR A 378 -18.70 3.48 5.27
N ARG A 379 -18.77 3.10 6.56
CA ARG A 379 -17.63 2.61 7.34
C ARG A 379 -17.83 1.12 7.59
N VAL A 380 -16.78 0.33 7.36
CA VAL A 380 -16.78 -1.12 7.56
C VAL A 380 -15.68 -1.48 8.55
N ASP A 381 -16.06 -2.11 9.67
CA ASP A 381 -15.14 -2.42 10.77
C ASP A 381 -14.55 -3.84 10.67
N GLN A 382 -15.07 -4.68 9.77
CA GLN A 382 -14.49 -6.00 9.54
C GLN A 382 -13.03 -5.88 9.13
N PRO A 383 -12.16 -6.76 9.68
CA PRO A 383 -10.75 -6.73 9.37
C PRO A 383 -10.50 -7.16 7.92
N VAL A 384 -9.80 -6.30 7.18
CA VAL A 384 -9.41 -6.49 5.77
C VAL A 384 -7.91 -6.32 5.60
N GLU A 385 -7.35 -6.86 4.53
CA GLU A 385 -5.92 -6.72 4.29
C GLU A 385 -5.55 -6.69 2.79
N LEU A 386 -4.28 -6.44 2.46
CA LEU A 386 -3.83 -6.19 1.10
C LEU A 386 -4.17 -7.32 0.10
N ARG A 387 -4.14 -8.59 0.53
CA ARG A 387 -4.50 -9.73 -0.34
C ARG A 387 -5.96 -9.71 -0.82
N ASP A 388 -6.83 -8.92 -0.18
CA ASP A 388 -8.25 -8.81 -0.55
C ASP A 388 -8.49 -7.95 -1.80
N PHE A 389 -7.51 -7.15 -2.22
CA PHE A 389 -7.64 -6.36 -3.44
C PHE A 389 -7.71 -7.23 -4.69
N LEU A 390 -6.85 -8.24 -4.82
CA LEU A 390 -6.86 -9.07 -6.04
C LEU A 390 -8.20 -9.76 -6.30
N PRO A 391 -8.80 -10.53 -5.36
CA PRO A 391 -10.10 -11.14 -5.59
C PRO A 391 -11.21 -10.10 -5.81
N THR A 392 -11.12 -8.92 -5.18
CA THR A 392 -12.05 -7.81 -5.43
C THR A 392 -11.94 -7.30 -6.87
N PHE A 393 -10.72 -7.07 -7.36
CA PHE A 393 -10.49 -6.60 -8.72
C PHE A 393 -10.95 -7.61 -9.77
N LEU A 394 -10.70 -8.90 -9.53
CA LEU A 394 -11.17 -9.96 -10.42
C LEU A 394 -12.70 -9.96 -10.52
N GLN A 395 -13.42 -9.91 -9.40
CA GLN A 395 -14.89 -9.89 -9.41
C GLN A 395 -15.46 -8.62 -10.03
N VAL A 396 -14.88 -7.46 -9.76
CA VAL A 396 -15.29 -6.18 -10.37
C VAL A 396 -15.03 -6.19 -11.88
N ALA A 397 -13.98 -6.87 -12.32
CA ALA A 397 -13.65 -7.08 -13.73
C ALA A 397 -14.53 -8.17 -14.42
N GLY A 398 -15.37 -8.88 -13.67
CA GLY A 398 -16.20 -9.98 -14.19
C GLY A 398 -15.45 -11.31 -14.34
N GLY A 399 -14.29 -11.44 -13.68
CA GLY A 399 -13.51 -12.67 -13.63
C GLY A 399 -13.84 -13.56 -12.42
N GLU A 400 -13.30 -14.76 -12.43
CA GLU A 400 -13.42 -15.73 -11.34
C GLU A 400 -12.25 -15.59 -10.37
N VAL A 401 -12.52 -15.81 -9.08
CA VAL A 401 -11.50 -15.87 -8.03
C VAL A 401 -11.07 -17.32 -7.87
N PRO A 402 -9.76 -17.64 -7.97
CA PRO A 402 -9.26 -18.99 -7.70
C PRO A 402 -9.68 -19.49 -6.31
N ALA A 403 -10.09 -20.76 -6.22
CA ALA A 403 -10.65 -21.33 -4.99
C ALA A 403 -9.61 -21.49 -3.87
N ASP A 404 -8.32 -21.53 -4.22
CA ASP A 404 -7.18 -21.62 -3.29
C ASP A 404 -6.55 -20.27 -2.95
N MET A 405 -7.18 -19.15 -3.37
CA MET A 405 -6.73 -17.80 -3.01
C MET A 405 -7.12 -17.47 -1.57
N ASP A 406 -6.18 -17.01 -0.76
CA ASP A 406 -6.42 -16.64 0.65
C ASP A 406 -7.22 -15.35 0.81
N GLY A 407 -7.06 -14.43 -0.13
CA GLY A 407 -7.81 -13.17 -0.17
C GLY A 407 -9.29 -13.38 -0.41
N GLN A 408 -10.11 -12.50 0.15
CA GLN A 408 -11.58 -12.51 -0.02
C GLN A 408 -12.03 -11.19 -0.65
N SER A 409 -13.02 -11.26 -1.54
CA SER A 409 -13.51 -10.04 -2.19
C SER A 409 -14.28 -9.14 -1.23
N LEU A 410 -13.92 -7.87 -1.20
CA LEU A 410 -14.56 -6.83 -0.40
C LEU A 410 -16.04 -6.62 -0.79
N LEU A 411 -16.45 -7.02 -2.00
CA LEU A 411 -17.85 -6.98 -2.42
C LEU A 411 -18.77 -7.75 -1.47
N HIS A 412 -18.28 -8.78 -0.81
CA HIS A 412 -19.04 -9.55 0.18
C HIS A 412 -19.43 -8.71 1.41
N LEU A 413 -18.58 -7.72 1.77
CA LEU A 413 -18.83 -6.84 2.92
C LEU A 413 -19.76 -5.66 2.60
N VAL A 414 -19.79 -5.22 1.36
CA VAL A 414 -20.46 -3.96 0.98
C VAL A 414 -21.77 -4.13 0.22
N THR A 415 -22.04 -5.32 -0.35
CA THR A 415 -23.27 -5.59 -1.11
C THR A 415 -24.40 -6.19 -0.29
N GLY A 416 -24.21 -6.38 1.02
CA GLY A 416 -25.21 -6.99 1.92
C GLY A 416 -25.47 -8.47 1.66
N LYS A 417 -24.73 -9.13 0.77
CA LYS A 417 -24.80 -10.58 0.58
C LYS A 417 -24.12 -11.25 1.78
N GLN A 418 -24.92 -12.00 2.55
CA GLN A 418 -24.37 -12.79 3.65
C GLN A 418 -23.38 -13.82 3.10
N GLN A 419 -22.10 -13.60 3.38
CA GLN A 419 -21.04 -14.57 3.18
C GLN A 419 -20.17 -14.59 4.42
N GLU A 420 -19.67 -15.75 4.78
CA GLU A 420 -18.76 -15.90 5.90
C GLU A 420 -17.48 -15.11 5.63
N TRP A 421 -17.13 -14.19 6.53
CA TRP A 421 -15.91 -13.41 6.50
C TRP A 421 -14.93 -13.92 7.54
N ARG A 422 -13.63 -13.85 7.23
CA ARG A 422 -12.59 -14.26 8.18
C ARG A 422 -12.74 -13.52 9.52
N LYS A 423 -12.54 -14.26 10.61
CA LYS A 423 -12.60 -13.67 11.95
C LYS A 423 -11.33 -12.89 12.28
N TYR A 424 -10.19 -13.37 11.82
CA TYR A 424 -8.88 -12.79 12.14
C TYR A 424 -8.07 -12.50 10.88
N ILE A 425 -7.30 -11.42 10.92
CA ILE A 425 -6.15 -11.23 10.05
C ILE A 425 -4.95 -11.90 10.71
N ASP A 426 -4.28 -12.75 9.96
CA ASP A 426 -2.99 -13.32 10.30
C ASP A 426 -1.87 -12.40 9.84
N MET A 427 -0.94 -12.13 10.75
CA MET A 427 0.21 -11.25 10.50
C MET A 427 1.47 -11.90 11.02
N GLU A 428 2.61 -11.65 10.36
CA GLU A 428 3.89 -12.17 10.78
C GLU A 428 5.05 -11.34 10.23
N HIS A 429 6.20 -11.47 10.87
CA HIS A 429 7.44 -10.97 10.29
C HIS A 429 8.64 -11.82 10.77
N ALA A 430 9.45 -12.26 9.79
CA ALA A 430 10.75 -12.86 10.06
C ALA A 430 11.68 -11.86 10.75
N THR A 431 12.66 -12.33 11.49
CA THR A 431 13.61 -11.50 12.23
C THR A 431 14.12 -10.31 11.42
N CYS A 432 13.94 -9.13 11.98
CA CYS A 432 14.45 -7.89 11.42
C CYS A 432 14.79 -6.91 12.55
N TYR A 433 15.89 -6.19 12.44
CA TYR A 433 16.45 -5.21 13.38
C TYR A 433 16.92 -5.77 14.72
N SER A 434 16.24 -6.75 15.29
CA SER A 434 16.57 -7.43 16.54
C SER A 434 16.22 -8.90 16.44
N PRO A 435 17.01 -9.82 17.04
CA PRO A 435 16.66 -11.24 17.11
C PRO A 435 15.27 -11.49 17.71
N ASP A 436 14.86 -10.70 18.69
CA ASP A 436 13.55 -10.83 19.35
C ASP A 436 12.38 -10.40 18.46
N ASN A 437 12.62 -9.65 17.41
CA ASN A 437 11.57 -9.20 16.47
C ASN A 437 11.29 -10.29 15.42
N TYR A 438 10.90 -11.46 15.89
CA TYR A 438 10.41 -12.61 15.13
C TYR A 438 9.08 -13.05 15.71
N TRP A 439 7.98 -12.80 15.02
CA TRP A 439 6.65 -12.89 15.60
C TRP A 439 5.58 -13.33 14.59
N CYS A 440 4.49 -13.91 15.13
CA CYS A 440 3.19 -14.04 14.47
C CYS A 440 2.13 -13.35 15.32
N ALA A 441 1.12 -12.77 14.68
CA ALA A 441 0.01 -12.10 15.35
C ALA A 441 -1.33 -12.40 14.69
N LEU A 442 -2.41 -12.31 15.48
CA LEU A 442 -3.79 -12.36 15.00
C LEU A 442 -4.54 -11.14 15.54
N THR A 443 -5.39 -10.56 14.69
CA THR A 443 -6.32 -9.51 15.13
C THR A 443 -7.67 -9.64 14.44
N ASP A 444 -8.75 -9.30 15.18
CA ASP A 444 -10.09 -9.07 14.64
C ASP A 444 -10.41 -7.57 14.49
N GLY A 445 -9.39 -6.71 14.62
CA GLY A 445 -9.51 -5.26 14.63
C GLY A 445 -9.91 -4.66 16.00
N LYS A 446 -10.22 -5.49 16.99
CA LYS A 446 -10.60 -5.09 18.37
C LYS A 446 -9.64 -5.63 19.40
N ILE A 447 -9.17 -6.84 19.19
CA ILE A 447 -8.18 -7.51 20.04
C ILE A 447 -7.03 -7.94 19.15
N LYS A 448 -5.81 -7.73 19.64
CA LYS A 448 -4.59 -8.22 18.99
C LYS A 448 -3.82 -9.13 19.93
N TYR A 449 -3.46 -10.30 19.41
CA TYR A 449 -2.60 -11.26 20.08
C TYR A 449 -1.30 -11.39 19.31
N ILE A 450 -0.17 -11.34 20.02
CA ILE A 450 1.18 -11.45 19.44
C ILE A 450 1.90 -12.60 20.13
N TRP A 451 2.49 -13.49 19.34
CA TRP A 451 3.38 -14.55 19.75
C TRP A 451 4.78 -14.27 19.22
N PHE A 452 5.72 -13.99 20.12
CA PHE A 452 7.13 -13.83 19.77
C PHE A 452 7.79 -15.20 19.70
N MET A 453 8.08 -15.65 18.49
CA MET A 453 8.47 -17.03 18.23
C MET A 453 9.84 -17.40 18.82
N HIS A 454 10.75 -16.43 18.98
CA HIS A 454 12.07 -16.70 19.55
C HIS A 454 12.03 -16.80 21.07
N THR A 455 11.37 -15.86 21.72
CA THR A 455 11.34 -15.77 23.19
C THR A 455 10.22 -16.60 23.83
N GLY A 456 9.13 -16.82 23.10
CA GLY A 456 7.89 -17.39 23.64
C GLY A 456 7.07 -16.39 24.45
N GLU A 457 7.35 -15.10 24.33
CA GLU A 457 6.56 -14.04 24.94
C GLU A 457 5.21 -13.92 24.23
N GLU A 458 4.17 -13.66 25.02
CA GLU A 458 2.84 -13.37 24.53
C GLU A 458 2.44 -11.95 24.92
N GLN A 459 1.84 -11.23 23.97
CA GLN A 459 1.21 -9.95 24.25
C GLN A 459 -0.25 -9.99 23.78
N LEU A 460 -1.11 -9.31 24.53
CA LEU A 460 -2.53 -9.15 24.19
C LEU A 460 -2.93 -7.70 24.41
N PHE A 461 -3.56 -7.10 23.40
CA PHE A 461 -4.02 -5.72 23.43
C PHE A 461 -5.51 -5.61 23.13
N ASP A 462 -6.22 -4.79 23.92
CA ASP A 462 -7.61 -4.41 23.71
C ASP A 462 -7.64 -3.09 22.93
N LEU A 463 -7.62 -3.17 21.60
CA LEU A 463 -7.50 -2.02 20.70
C LEU A 463 -8.70 -1.05 20.78
N VAL A 464 -9.83 -1.48 21.35
CA VAL A 464 -10.99 -0.62 21.56
C VAL A 464 -10.78 0.32 22.74
N LYS A 465 -10.20 -0.18 23.84
CA LYS A 465 -9.93 0.60 25.04
C LYS A 465 -8.56 1.27 25.03
N ASP A 466 -7.64 0.69 24.30
CA ASP A 466 -6.23 1.08 24.24
C ASP A 466 -5.73 0.98 22.79
N PRO A 467 -6.15 1.89 21.92
CA PRO A 467 -5.74 1.89 20.51
C PRO A 467 -4.24 2.16 20.32
N GLY A 468 -3.57 2.66 21.36
CA GLY A 468 -2.13 2.90 21.38
C GLY A 468 -1.29 1.71 21.82
N GLU A 469 -1.92 0.56 22.19
CA GLU A 469 -1.20 -0.65 22.65
C GLU A 469 -0.25 -0.38 23.84
N GLU A 470 -0.66 0.55 24.74
CA GLU A 470 0.13 0.96 25.89
C GLU A 470 0.12 -0.08 27.02
N ARG A 471 -0.90 -0.96 27.06
CA ARG A 471 -1.09 -1.94 28.13
C ARG A 471 -1.11 -3.36 27.60
N ASN A 472 -0.06 -4.13 27.90
CA ASN A 472 -0.09 -5.56 27.65
C ASN A 472 -0.99 -6.27 28.70
N VAL A 473 -2.19 -6.69 28.31
CA VAL A 473 -3.17 -7.32 29.18
C VAL A 473 -3.08 -8.85 29.22
N ALA A 474 -2.03 -9.47 28.64
CA ALA A 474 -1.85 -10.92 28.60
C ALA A 474 -1.84 -11.58 30.00
N GLN A 475 -1.39 -10.87 31.04
CA GLN A 475 -1.36 -11.38 32.42
C GLN A 475 -2.56 -10.91 33.27
N ALA A 476 -3.43 -10.07 32.70
CA ALA A 476 -4.57 -9.53 33.44
C ALA A 476 -5.71 -10.54 33.58
N LYS A 477 -6.19 -10.77 34.82
CA LYS A 477 -7.23 -11.77 35.12
C LYS A 477 -8.48 -11.68 34.23
N PRO A 478 -9.04 -10.48 33.94
CA PRO A 478 -10.23 -10.37 33.09
C PRO A 478 -10.05 -10.86 31.66
N TYR A 479 -8.81 -10.92 31.16
CA TYR A 479 -8.48 -11.26 29.76
C TYR A 479 -8.00 -12.70 29.57
N GLN A 480 -7.90 -13.52 30.64
CA GLN A 480 -7.36 -14.88 30.55
C GLN A 480 -8.14 -15.79 29.61
N LYS A 481 -9.48 -15.68 29.60
CA LYS A 481 -10.32 -16.44 28.66
C LYS A 481 -10.00 -16.03 27.21
N GLN A 482 -9.92 -14.74 26.94
CA GLN A 482 -9.63 -14.20 25.61
C GLN A 482 -8.22 -14.56 25.14
N LEU A 483 -7.21 -14.49 26.03
CA LEU A 483 -5.86 -14.96 25.73
C LEU A 483 -5.85 -16.43 25.31
N ALA A 484 -6.55 -17.29 26.05
CA ALA A 484 -6.65 -18.72 25.74
C ALA A 484 -7.32 -18.96 24.37
N GLU A 485 -8.41 -18.22 24.05
CA GLU A 485 -9.09 -18.30 22.75
C GLU A 485 -8.18 -17.86 21.59
N MET A 486 -7.46 -16.74 21.75
CA MET A 486 -6.53 -16.23 20.72
C MET A 486 -5.31 -17.15 20.55
N ARG A 487 -4.77 -17.68 21.63
CA ARG A 487 -3.68 -18.69 21.58
C ARG A 487 -4.13 -19.93 20.80
N GLN A 488 -5.33 -20.45 21.07
CA GLN A 488 -5.88 -21.58 20.34
C GLN A 488 -6.15 -21.25 18.86
N ALA A 489 -6.54 -20.03 18.54
CA ALA A 489 -6.66 -19.58 17.15
C ALA A 489 -5.29 -19.54 16.46
N MET A 490 -4.24 -19.07 17.14
CA MET A 490 -2.87 -19.08 16.64
C MET A 490 -2.34 -20.52 16.45
N VAL A 491 -2.62 -21.42 17.38
CA VAL A 491 -2.28 -22.85 17.24
C VAL A 491 -2.93 -23.42 15.97
N ARG A 492 -4.22 -23.18 15.75
CA ARG A 492 -4.90 -23.65 14.52
C ARG A 492 -4.28 -23.05 13.26
N HIS A 493 -4.01 -21.74 13.26
CA HIS A 493 -3.40 -21.04 12.14
C HIS A 493 -2.01 -21.60 11.78
N LEU A 494 -1.17 -21.86 12.78
CA LEU A 494 0.21 -22.33 12.56
C LEU A 494 0.32 -23.85 12.39
N SER A 495 -0.75 -24.62 12.62
CA SER A 495 -0.71 -26.10 12.56
C SER A 495 -0.35 -26.64 11.17
N GLU A 496 -0.72 -25.95 10.10
CA GLU A 496 -0.35 -26.32 8.73
C GLU A 496 1.18 -26.32 8.48
N ARG A 497 1.94 -25.59 9.34
CA ARG A 497 3.39 -25.40 9.22
C ARG A 497 4.20 -26.54 9.86
N GLY A 498 3.52 -27.50 10.51
CA GLY A 498 4.09 -28.70 11.11
C GLY A 498 4.71 -28.49 12.49
N ASP A 499 5.36 -29.56 12.99
CA ASP A 499 5.86 -29.69 14.37
C ASP A 499 6.87 -28.61 14.79
N GLY A 500 7.51 -27.93 13.84
CA GLY A 500 8.40 -26.81 14.13
C GLY A 500 7.70 -25.52 14.54
N PHE A 501 6.38 -25.45 14.41
CA PHE A 501 5.55 -24.30 14.81
C PHE A 501 4.50 -24.66 15.85
N VAL A 502 3.89 -25.85 15.73
CA VAL A 502 2.91 -26.38 16.66
C VAL A 502 3.22 -27.85 16.93
N LYS A 503 3.36 -28.22 18.21
CA LYS A 503 3.57 -29.60 18.65
C LYS A 503 2.66 -29.88 19.83
N ASP A 504 1.98 -31.02 19.81
CA ASP A 504 1.05 -31.46 20.86
C ASP A 504 0.00 -30.40 21.24
N GLY A 505 -0.49 -29.64 20.23
CA GLY A 505 -1.46 -28.58 20.42
C GLY A 505 -0.92 -27.31 21.09
N GLN A 506 0.39 -27.11 21.11
CA GLN A 506 1.06 -25.96 21.73
C GLN A 506 1.98 -25.26 20.74
N LEU A 507 2.12 -23.92 20.87
CA LEU A 507 3.07 -23.10 20.11
C LEU A 507 4.51 -23.47 20.48
N VAL A 508 5.36 -23.60 19.48
CA VAL A 508 6.77 -23.99 19.63
C VAL A 508 7.67 -22.78 19.47
N LYS A 509 8.60 -22.59 20.42
CA LYS A 509 9.67 -21.58 20.26
C LYS A 509 10.62 -21.98 19.15
N ARG A 510 11.09 -21.00 18.39
CA ARG A 510 11.98 -21.21 17.26
C ARG A 510 13.30 -20.48 17.46
N GLU A 511 14.39 -21.24 17.47
CA GLU A 511 15.74 -20.67 17.54
C GLU A 511 16.17 -20.01 16.22
N GLN A 512 15.71 -20.57 15.11
CA GLN A 512 16.05 -20.08 13.77
C GLN A 512 14.84 -19.38 13.11
N THR A 513 15.11 -18.20 12.58
CA THR A 513 14.12 -17.48 11.77
C THR A 513 13.96 -18.16 10.41
N LEU A 514 12.74 -18.10 9.89
CA LEU A 514 12.42 -18.54 8.53
C LEU A 514 12.03 -17.30 7.71
N LEU A 515 12.86 -16.93 6.75
CA LEU A 515 12.61 -15.79 5.87
C LEU A 515 11.67 -16.15 4.70
N TYR A 516 11.80 -17.36 4.19
CA TYR A 516 10.98 -17.87 3.09
C TYR A 516 10.33 -19.19 3.50
N SER A 517 9.02 -19.31 3.28
CA SER A 517 8.31 -20.58 3.49
C SER A 517 8.65 -21.58 2.38
N PRO A 518 8.27 -22.87 2.54
CA PRO A 518 8.40 -23.86 1.46
C PRO A 518 7.63 -23.52 0.18
N HIS A 519 6.64 -22.61 0.24
CA HIS A 519 5.84 -22.16 -0.90
C HIS A 519 6.50 -21.05 -1.73
N TYR A 520 7.62 -20.49 -1.25
CA TYR A 520 8.34 -19.47 -2.03
C TYR A 520 8.78 -20.05 -3.39
N PRO A 521 8.41 -19.41 -4.52
CA PRO A 521 8.72 -19.93 -5.84
C PRO A 521 10.21 -20.07 -6.06
N LYS A 522 10.67 -21.28 -6.42
CA LYS A 522 12.07 -21.55 -6.75
C LYS A 522 12.37 -20.97 -8.12
N SER A 523 13.49 -20.29 -8.26
CA SER A 523 13.96 -19.81 -9.57
C SER A 523 14.15 -21.00 -10.50
N GLY A 524 13.34 -21.11 -11.57
CA GLY A 524 13.44 -22.13 -12.59
C GLY A 524 12.38 -23.23 -12.59
N SER A 525 11.27 -23.07 -11.84
CA SER A 525 10.08 -23.95 -11.98
C SER A 525 9.06 -23.34 -12.95
#